data_2e94218e437c036ff7168dfb5de3e3bd
#
_entry.id   2e94218e437c036ff7168dfb5de3e3bd
#
_cell.length_a   1.000
_cell.length_b   1.000
_cell.length_c   1.000
_cell.angle_alpha   90.00
_cell.angle_beta   90.00
_cell.angle_gamma   90.00
#
_symmetry.space_group_name_H-M   'P 1'
#
loop_
_entity.id
_entity.type
_entity.pdbx_description
1 polymer ?
#
loop_
_entity_poly.entity_id
_entity_poly.type
_entity_poly.pdbx_seq_one_letter_code
_entity_poly.pdbx_strand_id
1 'polypeptide(L)'
;MKKKMKKKSPPSQKHRDELRARNMDAFKSHYLQLANRLASHIPASKIVFDKNGQPDIEFEGQKFYNGDHDDFIKKQLIKQKSNPFRLGLAPPQPAKFDTVNKIFLESILTKSIKDADITFSKNKDTIESFFVTILGIGLGMHIDRIVEFSKCNTIIFVDPNIENLYHSLEIYDWAQLFEQQKDKRGSVKFLITNDPVEVFQKLIFSIRTINAPSVDGMLVYLHYNHALFNATYEQIRQKGNLCLAGLGFMADEVKMIENTHENLSRGTAHIYEQRQSRLITTPCFIVGCGPSLDQDLPYIKKHADNAIVFSSGSAKTALLPPKMMA
;
A
#
# COMPACT_ATOMS: atom_id res chain seq x y z
N MET A 1 13.38 -36.12 20.41
CA MET A 1 13.90 -35.46 21.65
C MET A 1 13.23 -34.09 21.79
N LYS A 2 12.33 -33.90 22.76
CA LYS A 2 11.75 -32.59 23.09
C LYS A 2 12.83 -31.73 23.75
N LYS A 3 13.41 -30.75 23.05
CA LYS A 3 14.28 -29.74 23.69
C LYS A 3 13.43 -29.03 24.77
N LYS A 4 13.79 -29.23 26.05
CA LYS A 4 13.21 -28.44 27.14
C LYS A 4 13.46 -26.96 26.86
N MET A 5 12.41 -26.22 26.58
CA MET A 5 12.47 -24.75 26.49
C MET A 5 12.99 -24.24 27.85
N LYS A 6 14.05 -23.48 27.81
CA LYS A 6 14.54 -22.78 29.00
C LYS A 6 13.43 -21.79 29.41
N LYS A 7 12.99 -21.87 30.67
CA LYS A 7 12.10 -20.86 31.26
C LYS A 7 12.79 -19.51 31.15
N LYS A 8 12.24 -18.62 30.35
CA LYS A 8 12.65 -17.21 30.32
C LYS A 8 11.80 -16.48 31.33
N SER A 9 12.42 -15.74 32.26
CA SER A 9 11.69 -14.78 33.07
C SER A 9 11.08 -13.69 32.19
N PRO A 10 9.92 -13.13 32.55
CA PRO A 10 9.35 -12.01 31.80
C PRO A 10 10.32 -10.82 31.80
N PRO A 11 10.36 -9.99 30.75
CA PRO A 11 11.17 -8.79 30.73
C PRO A 11 10.76 -7.85 31.90
N SER A 12 11.76 -7.23 32.52
CA SER A 12 11.49 -6.29 33.62
C SER A 12 10.63 -5.12 33.15
N GLN A 13 9.87 -4.51 34.05
CA GLN A 13 9.08 -3.30 33.73
C GLN A 13 9.97 -2.22 33.12
N LYS A 14 11.13 -1.96 33.75
CA LYS A 14 12.11 -0.98 33.25
C LYS A 14 12.50 -1.23 31.79
N HIS A 15 12.77 -2.47 31.41
CA HIS A 15 13.13 -2.81 30.04
C HIS A 15 11.98 -2.55 29.06
N ARG A 16 10.75 -2.86 29.46
CA ARG A 16 9.56 -2.58 28.63
C ARG A 16 9.31 -1.07 28.46
N ASP A 17 9.51 -0.29 29.52
CA ASP A 17 9.37 1.16 29.47
C ASP A 17 10.44 1.79 28.55
N GLU A 18 11.69 1.32 28.62
CA GLU A 18 12.77 1.75 27.73
C GLU A 18 12.47 1.40 26.26
N LEU A 19 11.98 0.19 25.99
CA LEU A 19 11.60 -0.24 24.63
C LEU A 19 10.44 0.61 24.09
N ARG A 20 9.42 0.84 24.94
CA ARG A 20 8.28 1.69 24.59
C ARG A 20 8.71 3.12 24.26
N ALA A 21 9.57 3.72 25.06
CA ALA A 21 10.10 5.07 24.82
C ALA A 21 10.82 5.15 23.49
N ARG A 22 11.74 4.22 23.21
CA ARG A 22 12.47 4.13 21.93
C ARG A 22 11.53 3.96 20.73
N ASN A 23 10.55 3.08 20.83
CA ASN A 23 9.56 2.87 19.80
C ASN A 23 8.71 4.13 19.56
N MET A 24 8.26 4.79 20.63
CA MET A 24 7.49 6.04 20.49
C MET A 24 8.29 7.13 19.78
N ASP A 25 9.57 7.25 20.04
CA ASP A 25 10.43 8.24 19.37
C ASP A 25 10.61 7.89 17.89
N ALA A 26 10.73 6.60 17.54
CA ALA A 26 10.73 6.15 16.16
C ALA A 26 9.39 6.44 15.45
N PHE A 27 8.26 6.19 16.11
CA PHE A 27 6.94 6.55 15.57
C PHE A 27 6.77 8.07 15.39
N LYS A 28 7.24 8.91 16.32
CA LYS A 28 7.22 10.37 16.15
C LYS A 28 8.02 10.82 14.94
N SER A 29 9.15 10.19 14.68
CA SER A 29 10.02 10.53 13.55
C SER A 29 9.45 10.13 12.19
N HIS A 30 8.71 9.01 12.12
CA HIS A 30 8.24 8.44 10.85
C HIS A 30 6.72 8.57 10.65
N TYR A 31 5.91 8.60 11.72
CA TYR A 31 4.44 8.51 11.69
C TYR A 31 3.80 9.41 12.74
N LEU A 32 4.07 10.70 12.70
CA LEU A 32 3.66 11.67 13.74
C LEU A 32 2.17 11.60 14.13
N GLN A 33 1.28 11.48 13.15
CA GLN A 33 -0.16 11.38 13.43
C GLN A 33 -0.51 10.10 14.20
N LEU A 34 0.11 8.98 13.86
CA LEU A 34 -0.09 7.72 14.57
C LEU A 34 0.55 7.74 15.96
N ALA A 35 1.73 8.36 16.10
CA ALA A 35 2.37 8.57 17.40
C ALA A 35 1.49 9.40 18.34
N ASN A 36 0.85 10.46 17.85
CA ASN A 36 -0.09 11.26 18.65
C ASN A 36 -1.32 10.44 19.09
N ARG A 37 -1.88 9.60 18.19
CA ARG A 37 -2.97 8.69 18.54
C ARG A 37 -2.54 7.67 19.61
N LEU A 38 -1.33 7.11 19.49
CA LEU A 38 -0.77 6.17 20.48
C LEU A 38 -0.51 6.85 21.84
N ALA A 39 -0.03 8.09 21.84
CA ALA A 39 0.24 8.85 23.06
C ALA A 39 -1.05 9.22 23.82
N SER A 40 -2.15 9.47 23.10
CA SER A 40 -3.45 9.81 23.71
C SER A 40 -4.34 8.58 23.97
N HIS A 41 -3.90 7.38 23.58
CA HIS A 41 -4.69 6.16 23.74
C HIS A 41 -4.73 5.71 25.20
N ILE A 42 -5.93 5.44 25.69
CA ILE A 42 -6.18 4.85 27.01
C ILE A 42 -6.52 3.39 26.80
N PRO A 43 -5.64 2.45 27.20
CA PRO A 43 -5.88 1.04 26.94
C PRO A 43 -7.03 0.50 27.79
N ALA A 44 -7.89 -0.30 27.17
CA ALA A 44 -8.95 -1.04 27.84
C ALA A 44 -8.47 -2.43 28.30
N SER A 45 -7.33 -2.89 27.78
CA SER A 45 -6.72 -4.17 28.11
C SER A 45 -5.33 -3.98 28.74
N LYS A 46 -4.71 -5.07 29.16
CA LYS A 46 -3.36 -5.05 29.77
C LYS A 46 -2.50 -6.19 29.25
N ILE A 47 -1.18 -5.97 29.25
CA ILE A 47 -0.22 -7.04 28.99
C ILE A 47 -0.10 -7.89 30.26
N VAL A 48 -0.20 -9.20 30.08
CA VAL A 48 0.03 -10.19 31.14
C VAL A 48 1.09 -11.18 30.67
N PHE A 49 1.79 -11.79 31.62
CA PHE A 49 2.82 -12.80 31.30
C PHE A 49 2.42 -14.14 31.93
N ASP A 50 2.62 -15.20 31.18
CA ASP A 50 2.46 -16.53 31.72
C ASP A 50 3.66 -16.93 32.62
N LYS A 51 3.57 -18.12 33.24
CA LYS A 51 4.66 -18.69 34.10
C LYS A 51 5.96 -18.99 33.35
N ASN A 52 5.97 -18.91 32.01
CA ASN A 52 7.16 -19.08 31.17
C ASN A 52 7.67 -17.75 30.63
N GLY A 53 7.08 -16.61 31.08
CA GLY A 53 7.43 -15.26 30.63
C GLY A 53 6.91 -14.91 29.23
N GLN A 54 5.92 -15.66 28.70
CA GLN A 54 5.30 -15.36 27.44
C GLN A 54 4.25 -14.25 27.60
N PRO A 55 4.28 -13.18 26.79
CA PRO A 55 3.31 -12.11 26.87
C PRO A 55 1.98 -12.48 26.23
N ASP A 56 0.90 -11.98 26.78
CA ASP A 56 -0.46 -12.07 26.24
C ASP A 56 -1.19 -10.73 26.49
N ILE A 57 -2.27 -10.49 25.78
CA ILE A 57 -3.17 -9.36 26.02
C ILE A 57 -4.38 -9.91 26.75
N GLU A 58 -4.72 -9.30 27.90
CA GLU A 58 -5.88 -9.68 28.69
C GLU A 58 -6.92 -8.56 28.69
N PHE A 59 -8.12 -8.88 28.25
CA PHE A 59 -9.30 -8.03 28.28
C PHE A 59 -10.43 -8.74 29.03
N GLU A 60 -10.95 -8.14 30.09
CA GLU A 60 -12.03 -8.69 30.92
C GLU A 60 -11.80 -10.17 31.37
N GLY A 61 -10.55 -10.50 31.70
CA GLY A 61 -10.15 -11.84 32.13
C GLY A 61 -9.95 -12.85 30.98
N GLN A 62 -10.21 -12.46 29.74
CA GLN A 62 -9.95 -13.28 28.57
C GLN A 62 -8.59 -12.95 27.97
N LYS A 63 -7.84 -13.99 27.61
CA LYS A 63 -6.52 -13.86 26.99
C LYS A 63 -6.61 -13.99 25.48
N PHE A 64 -5.90 -13.14 24.78
CA PHE A 64 -5.92 -13.08 23.32
C PHE A 64 -5.28 -14.32 22.68
N TYR A 65 -4.09 -14.73 23.13
CA TYR A 65 -3.39 -15.91 22.62
C TYR A 65 -3.69 -17.18 23.38
N ASN A 66 -4.30 -17.07 24.55
CA ASN A 66 -4.78 -18.16 25.40
C ASN A 66 -3.73 -19.25 25.67
N GLY A 67 -2.47 -18.87 25.87
CA GLY A 67 -1.39 -19.80 26.26
C GLY A 67 -0.12 -19.72 25.45
N ASP A 68 0.27 -20.76 24.74
CA ASP A 68 1.56 -20.85 24.06
C ASP A 68 1.57 -20.01 22.77
N HIS A 69 1.99 -18.76 22.92
CA HIS A 69 2.13 -17.79 21.84
C HIS A 69 3.11 -18.26 20.75
N ASP A 70 4.23 -18.88 21.15
CA ASP A 70 5.23 -19.40 20.21
C ASP A 70 4.66 -20.55 19.37
N ASP A 71 3.87 -21.44 19.96
CA ASP A 71 3.22 -22.54 19.26
C ASP A 71 2.14 -22.02 18.29
N PHE A 72 1.38 -21.01 18.72
CA PHE A 72 0.40 -20.33 17.88
C PHE A 72 1.06 -19.76 16.61
N ILE A 73 2.13 -18.97 16.75
CA ILE A 73 2.86 -18.40 15.61
C ILE A 73 3.47 -19.50 14.73
N LYS A 74 4.07 -20.54 15.31
CA LYS A 74 4.65 -21.64 14.53
C LYS A 74 3.60 -22.36 13.68
N LYS A 75 2.44 -22.65 14.24
CA LYS A 75 1.33 -23.29 13.50
C LYS A 75 0.86 -22.43 12.35
N GLN A 76 0.73 -21.11 12.58
CA GLN A 76 0.35 -20.19 11.51
C GLN A 76 1.40 -20.11 10.41
N LEU A 77 2.68 -20.02 10.76
CA LEU A 77 3.76 -19.99 9.77
C LEU A 77 3.84 -21.28 8.95
N ILE A 78 3.64 -22.45 9.58
CA ILE A 78 3.59 -23.73 8.87
C ILE A 78 2.41 -23.72 7.88
N LYS A 79 1.22 -23.31 8.32
CA LYS A 79 0.04 -23.18 7.45
C LYS A 79 0.30 -22.21 6.28
N GLN A 80 0.91 -21.06 6.57
CA GLN A 80 1.23 -20.05 5.55
C GLN A 80 2.28 -20.58 4.55
N LYS A 81 3.27 -21.33 5.01
CA LYS A 81 4.28 -21.93 4.13
C LYS A 81 3.71 -23.04 3.24
N SER A 82 2.79 -23.84 3.77
CA SER A 82 2.18 -24.93 3.00
C SER A 82 1.14 -24.46 1.98
N ASN A 83 0.43 -23.36 2.29
CA ASN A 83 -0.59 -22.78 1.41
C ASN A 83 -0.59 -21.24 1.55
N PRO A 84 0.41 -20.55 0.99
CA PRO A 84 0.51 -19.11 1.10
C PRO A 84 -0.59 -18.45 0.28
N PHE A 85 -1.30 -17.49 0.88
CA PHE A 85 -2.11 -16.60 0.08
C PHE A 85 -1.22 -15.56 -0.59
N ARG A 86 -1.16 -15.64 -1.91
CA ARG A 86 -0.49 -14.67 -2.75
C ARG A 86 -1.47 -14.10 -3.76
N LEU A 87 -1.43 -12.80 -3.95
CA LEU A 87 -2.16 -12.19 -5.04
C LEU A 87 -1.47 -12.58 -6.34
N GLY A 88 -2.09 -13.50 -7.08
CA GLY A 88 -1.68 -13.83 -8.44
C GLY A 88 -2.49 -13.01 -9.42
N LEU A 89 -1.84 -12.18 -10.19
CA LEU A 89 -2.46 -11.50 -11.32
C LEU A 89 -2.33 -12.38 -12.55
N ALA A 90 -3.40 -12.48 -13.34
CA ALA A 90 -3.27 -13.08 -14.65
C ALA A 90 -2.24 -12.26 -15.45
N PRO A 91 -1.30 -12.89 -16.16
CA PRO A 91 -0.38 -12.16 -17.00
C PRO A 91 -1.18 -11.25 -17.93
N PRO A 92 -0.79 -9.96 -18.05
CA PRO A 92 -1.47 -9.05 -18.94
C PRO A 92 -1.41 -9.62 -20.34
N GLN A 93 -2.57 -9.94 -20.91
CA GLN A 93 -2.66 -10.23 -22.32
C GLN A 93 -2.68 -8.90 -23.05
N PRO A 94 -1.68 -8.57 -23.88
CA PRO A 94 -1.72 -7.35 -24.66
C PRO A 94 -2.99 -7.36 -25.51
N ALA A 95 -3.71 -6.23 -25.49
CA ALA A 95 -4.84 -6.07 -26.39
C ALA A 95 -4.35 -6.31 -27.82
N LYS A 96 -5.19 -6.89 -28.70
CA LYS A 96 -4.80 -7.24 -30.08
C LYS A 96 -4.18 -6.08 -30.86
N PHE A 97 -4.50 -4.84 -30.48
CA PHE A 97 -3.99 -3.60 -31.09
C PHE A 97 -2.75 -3.02 -30.36
N ASP A 98 -2.36 -3.57 -29.22
CA ASP A 98 -1.19 -3.08 -28.46
C ASP A 98 0.09 -3.75 -28.92
N THR A 99 0.50 -3.42 -30.16
CA THR A 99 1.67 -4.01 -30.82
C THR A 99 2.97 -3.60 -30.11
N VAL A 100 3.05 -2.38 -29.58
CA VAL A 100 4.25 -1.86 -28.89
C VAL A 100 4.49 -2.64 -27.60
N ASN A 101 3.45 -2.87 -26.82
CA ASN A 101 3.55 -3.65 -25.58
C ASN A 101 3.94 -5.12 -25.86
N LYS A 102 3.39 -5.70 -26.92
CA LYS A 102 3.74 -7.06 -27.35
C LYS A 102 5.22 -7.16 -27.74
N ILE A 103 5.74 -6.25 -28.55
CA ILE A 103 7.14 -6.21 -28.96
C ILE A 103 8.04 -6.00 -27.75
N PHE A 104 7.66 -5.10 -26.83
CA PHE A 104 8.40 -4.82 -25.61
C PHE A 104 8.48 -6.07 -24.71
N LEU A 105 7.37 -6.75 -24.46
CA LEU A 105 7.34 -7.98 -23.67
C LEU A 105 8.14 -9.11 -24.32
N GLU A 106 8.00 -9.33 -25.62
CA GLU A 106 8.71 -10.38 -26.33
C GLU A 106 10.21 -10.11 -26.42
N SER A 107 10.63 -8.86 -26.68
CA SER A 107 12.05 -8.53 -26.84
C SER A 107 12.79 -8.40 -25.50
N ILE A 108 12.22 -7.70 -24.53
CA ILE A 108 12.90 -7.43 -23.25
C ILE A 108 12.85 -8.66 -22.33
N LEU A 109 11.70 -9.27 -22.14
CA LEU A 109 11.61 -10.42 -21.25
C LEU A 109 12.43 -11.59 -21.80
N THR A 110 12.32 -11.90 -23.08
CA THR A 110 13.07 -13.00 -23.69
C THR A 110 14.56 -12.72 -23.67
N LYS A 111 14.98 -11.51 -24.04
CA LYS A 111 16.38 -11.12 -24.06
C LYS A 111 16.96 -10.99 -22.65
N SER A 112 16.28 -10.29 -21.75
CA SER A 112 16.77 -10.08 -20.40
C SER A 112 16.83 -11.37 -19.57
N ILE A 113 15.87 -12.26 -19.73
CA ILE A 113 15.91 -13.58 -19.09
C ILE A 113 17.09 -14.41 -19.60
N LYS A 114 17.36 -14.35 -20.91
CA LYS A 114 18.43 -15.10 -21.55
C LYS A 114 19.82 -14.50 -21.25
N ASP A 115 19.96 -13.18 -21.33
CA ASP A 115 21.23 -12.47 -21.17
C ASP A 115 21.66 -12.36 -19.69
N ALA A 116 20.72 -12.30 -18.76
CA ALA A 116 20.98 -12.16 -17.33
C ALA A 116 21.06 -13.49 -16.56
N ASP A 117 20.97 -14.63 -17.27
CA ASP A 117 20.95 -15.98 -16.66
C ASP A 117 19.98 -16.06 -15.45
N ILE A 118 18.80 -15.44 -15.61
CA ILE A 118 17.82 -15.38 -14.54
C ILE A 118 17.22 -16.78 -14.35
N THR A 119 17.65 -17.42 -13.28
CA THR A 119 17.01 -18.63 -12.79
C THR A 119 15.92 -18.28 -11.79
N PHE A 120 14.69 -18.65 -12.10
CA PHE A 120 13.62 -18.52 -11.12
C PHE A 120 13.89 -19.46 -9.95
N SER A 121 13.97 -18.90 -8.74
CA SER A 121 14.20 -19.70 -7.53
C SER A 121 13.10 -20.74 -7.38
N LYS A 122 13.50 -22.01 -7.30
CA LYS A 122 12.62 -23.12 -6.95
C LYS A 122 12.57 -23.35 -5.43
N ASN A 123 13.22 -22.47 -4.65
CA ASN A 123 13.27 -22.62 -3.21
C ASN A 123 11.88 -22.41 -2.60
N LYS A 124 11.26 -23.51 -2.19
CA LYS A 124 9.94 -23.51 -1.53
C LYS A 124 9.99 -23.01 -0.08
N ASP A 125 11.17 -22.84 0.48
CA ASP A 125 11.35 -22.47 1.89
C ASP A 125 11.28 -20.94 2.10
N THR A 126 11.52 -20.15 1.07
CA THR A 126 11.35 -18.71 1.09
C THR A 126 10.33 -18.27 0.04
N ILE A 127 9.35 -17.49 0.46
CA ILE A 127 8.37 -16.87 -0.46
C ILE A 127 8.74 -15.41 -0.57
N GLU A 128 9.61 -15.10 -1.51
CA GLU A 128 9.97 -13.70 -1.78
C GLU A 128 8.77 -12.92 -2.30
N SER A 129 8.58 -11.72 -1.76
CA SER A 129 7.48 -10.86 -2.12
C SER A 129 7.89 -9.40 -1.95
N PHE A 130 7.64 -8.55 -2.93
CA PHE A 130 7.91 -7.13 -2.78
C PHE A 130 7.01 -6.52 -1.70
N PHE A 131 5.72 -6.84 -1.73
CA PHE A 131 4.73 -6.39 -0.74
C PHE A 131 4.32 -7.54 0.17
N VAL A 132 4.26 -7.27 1.46
CA VAL A 132 3.60 -8.12 2.45
C VAL A 132 2.52 -7.33 3.16
N THR A 133 1.30 -7.82 3.12
CA THR A 133 0.19 -7.29 3.91
C THR A 133 -0.02 -8.19 5.12
N ILE A 134 0.15 -7.65 6.32
CA ILE A 134 -0.05 -8.37 7.59
C ILE A 134 -1.39 -7.94 8.18
N LEU A 135 -2.33 -8.86 8.22
CA LEU A 135 -3.66 -8.69 8.82
C LEU A 135 -3.60 -9.10 10.29
N GLY A 136 -3.47 -8.12 11.16
CA GLY A 136 -3.32 -8.28 12.60
C GLY A 136 -1.91 -8.05 13.10
N ILE A 137 -1.74 -7.03 13.94
CA ILE A 137 -0.46 -6.68 14.58
C ILE A 137 -0.26 -7.53 15.84
N GLY A 138 -1.31 -7.69 16.66
CA GLY A 138 -1.19 -8.33 17.96
C GLY A 138 -0.05 -7.71 18.78
N LEU A 139 0.80 -8.54 19.39
CA LEU A 139 2.01 -8.10 20.09
C LEU A 139 3.27 -7.99 19.21
N GLY A 140 3.15 -8.20 17.89
CA GLY A 140 4.26 -8.03 16.95
C GLY A 140 5.23 -9.21 16.84
N MET A 141 5.15 -10.22 17.69
CA MET A 141 6.17 -11.30 17.80
C MET A 141 6.30 -12.22 16.58
N HIS A 142 5.38 -12.15 15.64
CA HIS A 142 5.40 -12.88 14.37
C HIS A 142 6.12 -12.11 13.25
N ILE A 143 6.30 -10.80 13.40
CA ILE A 143 6.72 -9.88 12.33
C ILE A 143 8.08 -10.26 11.78
N ASP A 144 9.10 -10.41 12.63
CA ASP A 144 10.47 -10.73 12.17
C ASP A 144 10.50 -12.01 11.34
N ARG A 145 9.75 -13.04 11.77
CA ARG A 145 9.67 -14.31 11.05
C ARG A 145 9.01 -14.18 9.67
N ILE A 146 8.03 -13.26 9.55
CA ILE A 146 7.39 -12.96 8.26
C ILE A 146 8.36 -12.20 7.36
N VAL A 147 9.05 -11.20 7.89
CA VAL A 147 10.02 -10.38 7.16
C VAL A 147 11.20 -11.22 6.65
N GLU A 148 11.75 -12.09 7.50
CA GLU A 148 12.81 -13.02 7.13
C GLU A 148 12.36 -14.01 6.04
N PHE A 149 11.19 -14.58 6.23
CA PHE A 149 10.58 -15.56 5.33
C PHE A 149 10.25 -14.97 3.96
N SER A 150 9.71 -13.74 3.91
CA SER A 150 9.24 -13.09 2.68
C SER A 150 10.29 -12.22 2.00
N LYS A 151 11.36 -11.84 2.70
CA LYS A 151 12.36 -10.88 2.24
C LYS A 151 11.77 -9.58 1.67
N CYS A 152 10.61 -9.19 2.18
CA CYS A 152 9.83 -8.10 1.60
C CYS A 152 10.56 -6.75 1.65
N ASN A 153 10.25 -5.92 0.65
CA ASN A 153 10.65 -4.52 0.61
C ASN A 153 9.64 -3.64 1.39
N THR A 154 8.35 -3.87 1.19
CA THR A 154 7.30 -3.07 1.79
C THR A 154 6.36 -3.91 2.63
N ILE A 155 6.10 -3.44 3.85
CA ILE A 155 5.20 -4.08 4.81
C ILE A 155 4.00 -3.16 5.03
N ILE A 156 2.80 -3.72 4.90
CA ILE A 156 1.55 -3.01 5.17
C ILE A 156 0.82 -3.72 6.30
N PHE A 157 0.74 -3.07 7.44
CA PHE A 157 0.00 -3.56 8.59
C PHE A 157 -1.45 -3.09 8.54
N VAL A 158 -2.37 -4.01 8.78
CA VAL A 158 -3.81 -3.74 8.91
C VAL A 158 -4.26 -4.23 10.28
N ASP A 159 -4.82 -3.36 11.09
CA ASP A 159 -5.41 -3.76 12.37
C ASP A 159 -6.65 -2.91 12.66
N PRO A 160 -7.77 -3.52 13.10
CA PRO A 160 -8.98 -2.79 13.46
C PRO A 160 -8.80 -1.93 14.71
N ASN A 161 -7.86 -2.30 15.58
CA ASN A 161 -7.71 -1.70 16.90
C ASN A 161 -6.28 -1.18 17.13
N ILE A 162 -6.17 0.10 17.45
CA ILE A 162 -4.91 0.74 17.84
C ILE A 162 -4.29 0.11 19.09
N GLU A 163 -5.08 -0.53 19.92
CA GLU A 163 -4.67 -1.13 21.19
C GLU A 163 -3.63 -2.24 21.01
N ASN A 164 -3.77 -3.05 19.94
CA ASN A 164 -2.76 -4.05 19.61
C ASN A 164 -1.41 -3.40 19.33
N LEU A 165 -1.39 -2.35 18.52
CA LEU A 165 -0.17 -1.58 18.25
C LEU A 165 0.36 -0.92 19.53
N TYR A 166 -0.52 -0.37 20.38
CA TYR A 166 -0.15 0.24 21.65
C TYR A 166 0.58 -0.72 22.58
N HIS A 167 0.07 -1.94 22.74
CA HIS A 167 0.71 -2.96 23.58
C HIS A 167 1.99 -3.53 22.93
N SER A 168 2.04 -3.62 21.61
CA SER A 168 3.23 -4.09 20.91
C SER A 168 4.45 -3.19 21.10
N LEU A 169 4.26 -1.92 21.49
CA LEU A 169 5.37 -1.00 21.79
C LEU A 169 6.26 -1.47 22.95
N GLU A 170 5.73 -2.28 23.87
CA GLU A 170 6.47 -2.83 25.01
C GLU A 170 7.09 -4.20 24.74
N ILE A 171 6.73 -4.85 23.62
CA ILE A 171 7.09 -6.24 23.35
C ILE A 171 7.93 -6.38 22.08
N TYR A 172 7.64 -5.59 21.05
CA TYR A 172 8.29 -5.65 19.75
C TYR A 172 9.14 -4.42 19.47
N ASP A 173 10.28 -4.60 18.82
CA ASP A 173 11.21 -3.52 18.48
C ASP A 173 10.87 -2.89 17.13
N TRP A 174 9.92 -1.95 17.13
CA TRP A 174 9.50 -1.21 15.95
C TRP A 174 10.62 -0.32 15.40
N ALA A 175 11.42 0.28 16.27
CA ALA A 175 12.53 1.13 15.86
C ALA A 175 13.54 0.33 15.01
N GLN A 176 13.87 -0.89 15.44
CA GLN A 176 14.74 -1.78 14.67
C GLN A 176 14.12 -2.16 13.32
N LEU A 177 12.83 -2.46 13.27
CA LEU A 177 12.14 -2.76 12.01
C LEU A 177 12.21 -1.59 11.03
N PHE A 178 11.99 -0.35 11.50
CA PHE A 178 12.03 0.84 10.65
C PHE A 178 13.42 1.06 10.07
N GLU A 179 14.47 0.93 10.85
CA GLU A 179 15.84 1.03 10.36
C GLU A 179 16.18 -0.09 9.36
N GLN A 180 15.81 -1.33 9.64
CA GLN A 180 16.02 -2.44 8.71
C GLN A 180 15.31 -2.22 7.36
N GLN A 181 14.09 -1.66 7.36
CA GLN A 181 13.38 -1.37 6.13
C GLN A 181 14.00 -0.18 5.39
N LYS A 182 14.43 0.85 6.10
CA LYS A 182 15.13 2.00 5.54
C LYS A 182 16.43 1.59 4.83
N ASP A 183 17.22 0.70 5.43
CA ASP A 183 18.47 0.18 4.85
C ASP A 183 18.21 -0.56 3.52
N LYS A 184 17.07 -1.22 3.39
CA LYS A 184 16.61 -1.88 2.17
C LYS A 184 15.91 -0.93 1.17
N ARG A 185 15.85 0.38 1.46
CA ARG A 185 15.00 1.35 0.74
C ARG A 185 13.55 0.91 0.67
N GLY A 186 13.11 0.17 1.67
CA GLY A 186 11.75 -0.30 1.83
C GLY A 186 10.87 0.67 2.60
N SER A 187 9.64 0.28 2.85
CA SER A 187 8.70 1.09 3.61
C SER A 187 7.80 0.26 4.52
N VAL A 188 7.30 0.90 5.55
CA VAL A 188 6.28 0.35 6.44
C VAL A 188 5.04 1.23 6.35
N LYS A 189 3.86 0.65 6.34
CA LYS A 189 2.58 1.37 6.33
C LYS A 189 1.66 0.79 7.39
N PHE A 190 0.86 1.66 8.00
CA PHE A 190 -0.12 1.28 9.03
C PHE A 190 -1.51 1.71 8.59
N LEU A 191 -2.44 0.77 8.52
CA LEU A 191 -3.85 0.97 8.22
C LEU A 191 -4.64 0.56 9.47
N ILE A 192 -4.81 1.51 10.40
CA ILE A 192 -5.49 1.30 11.68
C ILE A 192 -6.90 1.85 11.59
N THR A 193 -7.82 1.03 11.15
CA THR A 193 -9.25 1.33 10.94
C THR A 193 -10.07 0.06 10.92
N ASN A 194 -11.34 0.14 11.26
CA ASN A 194 -12.28 -0.98 11.22
C ASN A 194 -13.18 -0.94 9.96
N ASP A 195 -12.90 -0.06 9.01
CA ASP A 195 -13.63 0.03 7.74
C ASP A 195 -12.88 -0.73 6.62
N PRO A 196 -13.42 -1.86 6.12
CA PRO A 196 -12.77 -2.63 5.06
C PRO A 196 -12.67 -1.89 3.72
N VAL A 197 -13.55 -0.93 3.45
CA VAL A 197 -13.49 -0.11 2.23
C VAL A 197 -12.32 0.86 2.31
N GLU A 198 -12.16 1.51 3.46
CA GLU A 198 -11.03 2.40 3.73
C GLU A 198 -9.70 1.64 3.67
N VAL A 199 -9.64 0.44 4.29
CA VAL A 199 -8.44 -0.42 4.21
C VAL A 199 -8.08 -0.70 2.77
N PHE A 200 -9.04 -1.16 1.97
CA PHE A 200 -8.79 -1.53 0.58
C PHE A 200 -8.34 -0.32 -0.26
N GLN A 201 -9.00 0.82 -0.14
CA GLN A 201 -8.63 2.04 -0.86
C GLN A 201 -7.21 2.50 -0.51
N LYS A 202 -6.86 2.55 0.78
CA LYS A 202 -5.52 2.93 1.25
C LYS A 202 -4.46 1.90 0.85
N LEU A 203 -4.80 0.62 0.83
CA LEU A 203 -3.92 -0.45 0.37
C LEU A 203 -3.58 -0.26 -1.12
N ILE A 204 -4.60 -0.12 -1.97
CA ILE A 204 -4.42 0.14 -3.41
C ILE A 204 -3.61 1.41 -3.65
N PHE A 205 -3.94 2.49 -2.95
CA PHE A 205 -3.21 3.76 -3.06
C PHE A 205 -1.73 3.58 -2.69
N SER A 206 -1.44 2.90 -1.58
CA SER A 206 -0.07 2.65 -1.12
C SER A 206 0.73 1.83 -2.14
N ILE A 207 0.13 0.77 -2.69
CA ILE A 207 0.76 -0.08 -3.70
C ILE A 207 1.06 0.72 -4.97
N ARG A 208 0.09 1.48 -5.46
CA ARG A 208 0.23 2.29 -6.68
C ARG A 208 1.27 3.39 -6.54
N THR A 209 1.36 4.00 -5.37
CA THR A 209 2.33 5.08 -5.10
C THR A 209 3.76 4.55 -4.96
N ILE A 210 3.94 3.32 -4.44
CA ILE A 210 5.25 2.76 -4.19
C ILE A 210 5.77 2.03 -5.44
N ASN A 211 5.08 0.98 -5.88
CA ASN A 211 5.46 0.18 -7.05
C ASN A 211 4.31 -0.73 -7.51
N ALA A 212 3.38 -0.20 -8.29
CA ALA A 212 2.22 -0.96 -8.73
C ALA A 212 2.55 -2.29 -9.44
N PRO A 213 3.54 -2.39 -10.35
CA PRO A 213 3.87 -3.65 -11.02
C PRO A 213 4.29 -4.77 -10.07
N SER A 214 4.88 -4.44 -8.92
CA SER A 214 5.34 -5.42 -7.93
C SER A 214 4.23 -5.96 -7.03
N VAL A 215 2.97 -5.61 -7.28
CA VAL A 215 1.82 -6.16 -6.54
C VAL A 215 1.58 -7.63 -6.84
N ASP A 216 1.98 -8.09 -8.03
CA ASP A 216 1.90 -9.52 -8.36
C ASP A 216 2.79 -10.33 -7.42
N GLY A 217 2.23 -11.40 -6.88
CA GLY A 217 2.88 -12.20 -5.85
C GLY A 217 2.86 -11.59 -4.45
N MET A 218 2.15 -10.48 -4.20
CA MET A 218 1.98 -9.92 -2.87
C MET A 218 1.52 -10.98 -1.88
N LEU A 219 2.26 -11.13 -0.77
CA LEU A 219 1.92 -12.05 0.30
C LEU A 219 0.93 -11.40 1.26
N VAL A 220 -0.13 -12.13 1.60
CA VAL A 220 -1.07 -11.72 2.66
C VAL A 220 -0.99 -12.71 3.82
N TYR A 221 -0.62 -12.21 4.98
CA TYR A 221 -0.51 -13.00 6.20
C TYR A 221 -1.65 -12.65 7.15
N LEU A 222 -2.38 -13.66 7.61
CA LEU A 222 -3.46 -13.52 8.58
C LEU A 222 -2.97 -13.97 9.96
N HIS A 223 -2.88 -13.03 10.91
CA HIS A 223 -2.41 -13.32 12.26
C HIS A 223 -3.49 -13.91 13.16
N TYR A 224 -4.68 -13.32 13.14
CA TYR A 224 -5.84 -13.80 13.90
C TYR A 224 -7.14 -13.58 13.09
N ASN A 225 -8.22 -14.22 13.52
CA ASN A 225 -9.50 -14.11 12.80
C ASN A 225 -10.26 -12.85 13.25
N HIS A 226 -10.66 -12.04 12.28
CA HIS A 226 -11.50 -10.84 12.49
C HIS A 226 -12.32 -10.55 11.24
N ALA A 227 -13.54 -10.00 11.41
CA ALA A 227 -14.43 -9.69 10.30
C ALA A 227 -13.81 -8.74 9.26
N LEU A 228 -13.09 -7.70 9.73
CA LEU A 228 -12.33 -6.79 8.88
C LEU A 228 -11.35 -7.53 7.97
N PHE A 229 -10.61 -8.48 8.52
CA PHE A 229 -9.58 -9.21 7.76
C PHE A 229 -10.19 -10.11 6.70
N ASN A 230 -11.28 -10.77 7.01
CA ASN A 230 -12.01 -11.59 6.05
C ASN A 230 -12.55 -10.72 4.91
N ALA A 231 -13.15 -9.57 5.23
CA ALA A 231 -13.64 -8.63 4.21
C ALA A 231 -12.48 -8.04 3.37
N THR A 232 -11.38 -7.64 4.00
CA THR A 232 -10.19 -7.14 3.30
C THR A 232 -9.57 -8.21 2.39
N TYR A 233 -9.45 -9.43 2.88
CA TYR A 233 -8.96 -10.56 2.11
C TYR A 233 -9.80 -10.80 0.86
N GLU A 234 -11.13 -10.83 0.99
CA GLU A 234 -12.03 -11.01 -0.15
C GLU A 234 -11.93 -9.85 -1.14
N GLN A 235 -11.79 -8.61 -0.68
CA GLN A 235 -11.59 -7.47 -1.58
C GLN A 235 -10.26 -7.56 -2.34
N ILE A 236 -9.17 -7.94 -1.67
CA ILE A 236 -7.87 -8.16 -2.33
C ILE A 236 -8.00 -9.26 -3.38
N ARG A 237 -8.66 -10.37 -3.05
CA ARG A 237 -8.86 -11.50 -3.96
C ARG A 237 -9.67 -11.12 -5.20
N GLN A 238 -10.74 -10.35 -5.03
CA GLN A 238 -11.67 -10.00 -6.10
C GLN A 238 -11.21 -8.80 -6.92
N LYS A 239 -10.55 -7.83 -6.30
CA LYS A 239 -10.27 -6.51 -6.87
C LYS A 239 -8.79 -6.14 -6.91
N GLY A 240 -7.89 -7.06 -6.54
CA GLY A 240 -6.44 -6.76 -6.50
C GLY A 240 -5.86 -6.33 -7.85
N ASN A 241 -6.45 -6.79 -8.97
CA ASN A 241 -6.09 -6.36 -10.32
C ASN A 241 -6.29 -4.85 -10.54
N LEU A 242 -7.15 -4.18 -9.75
CA LEU A 242 -7.32 -2.73 -9.83
C LEU A 242 -6.04 -1.95 -9.49
N CYS A 243 -5.05 -2.59 -8.84
CA CYS A 243 -3.74 -1.97 -8.62
C CYS A 243 -3.07 -1.59 -9.94
N LEU A 244 -3.31 -2.37 -11.01
CA LEU A 244 -2.76 -2.16 -12.35
C LEU A 244 -3.75 -1.43 -13.29
N ALA A 245 -5.00 -1.26 -12.88
CA ALA A 245 -5.97 -0.56 -13.69
C ALA A 245 -5.56 0.92 -13.89
N GLY A 246 -5.61 1.38 -15.13
CA GLY A 246 -5.25 2.75 -15.50
C GLY A 246 -3.74 3.00 -15.63
N LEU A 247 -2.91 1.97 -15.70
CA LEU A 247 -1.50 2.12 -16.11
C LEU A 247 -1.36 2.39 -17.63
N GLY A 248 -2.45 2.50 -18.36
CA GLY A 248 -2.43 2.77 -19.79
C GLY A 248 -1.81 1.67 -20.66
N PHE A 249 -1.86 1.86 -21.97
CA PHE A 249 -1.09 1.05 -22.90
C PHE A 249 0.29 1.67 -23.11
N MET A 250 1.32 0.85 -23.32
CA MET A 250 2.67 1.36 -23.60
C MET A 250 2.70 2.28 -24.82
N ALA A 251 1.84 2.03 -25.82
CA ALA A 251 1.70 2.89 -26.98
C ALA A 251 1.19 4.30 -26.63
N ASP A 252 0.26 4.41 -25.66
CA ASP A 252 -0.23 5.68 -25.17
C ASP A 252 0.85 6.45 -24.41
N GLU A 253 1.64 5.76 -23.58
CA GLU A 253 2.75 6.38 -22.84
C GLU A 253 3.83 6.91 -23.81
N VAL A 254 4.19 6.15 -24.85
CA VAL A 254 5.11 6.60 -25.89
C VAL A 254 4.55 7.85 -26.58
N LYS A 255 3.26 7.83 -26.93
CA LYS A 255 2.61 8.98 -27.58
C LYS A 255 2.54 10.21 -26.67
N MET A 256 2.32 10.03 -25.38
CA MET A 256 2.35 11.13 -24.40
C MET A 256 3.75 11.76 -24.31
N ILE A 257 4.80 10.95 -24.31
CA ILE A 257 6.20 11.44 -24.33
C ILE A 257 6.49 12.20 -25.62
N GLU A 258 6.13 11.66 -26.78
CA GLU A 258 6.29 12.31 -28.08
C GLU A 258 5.58 13.68 -28.12
N ASN A 259 4.30 13.71 -27.72
CA ASN A 259 3.51 14.93 -27.66
C ASN A 259 4.12 15.97 -26.70
N THR A 260 4.62 15.52 -25.54
CA THR A 260 5.29 16.40 -24.57
C THR A 260 6.57 17.00 -25.17
N HIS A 261 7.39 16.17 -25.80
CA HIS A 261 8.61 16.64 -26.48
C HIS A 261 8.29 17.66 -27.58
N GLU A 262 7.30 17.38 -28.42
CA GLU A 262 6.89 18.28 -29.49
C GLU A 262 6.39 19.62 -28.94
N ASN A 263 5.53 19.60 -27.91
CA ASN A 263 5.01 20.81 -27.28
C ASN A 263 6.12 21.66 -26.64
N LEU A 264 7.07 21.03 -25.97
CA LEU A 264 8.23 21.74 -25.40
C LEU A 264 9.16 22.31 -26.48
N SER A 265 9.37 21.58 -27.57
CA SER A 265 10.21 22.00 -28.69
C SER A 265 9.64 23.20 -29.43
N ARG A 266 8.32 23.36 -29.46
CA ARG A 266 7.64 24.54 -30.06
C ARG A 266 7.76 25.78 -29.20
N GLY A 267 8.22 25.68 -27.94
CA GLY A 267 8.43 26.84 -27.04
C GLY A 267 7.12 27.50 -26.56
N THR A 268 5.96 26.91 -26.83
CA THR A 268 4.64 27.45 -26.46
C THR A 268 4.05 26.81 -25.20
N ALA A 269 4.71 25.75 -24.68
CA ALA A 269 4.25 25.07 -23.49
C ALA A 269 4.76 25.76 -22.22
N HIS A 270 3.89 25.88 -21.24
CA HIS A 270 4.23 26.39 -19.93
C HIS A 270 4.11 25.27 -18.89
N ILE A 271 5.10 25.21 -17.98
CA ILE A 271 5.02 24.29 -16.84
C ILE A 271 4.10 24.92 -15.79
N TYR A 272 3.04 24.18 -15.44
CA TYR A 272 2.17 24.60 -14.36
C TYR A 272 2.84 24.30 -13.00
N GLU A 273 3.12 25.36 -12.25
CA GLU A 273 3.55 25.27 -10.86
C GLU A 273 2.36 25.55 -9.94
N GLN A 274 2.14 24.68 -8.97
CA GLN A 274 1.15 24.92 -7.94
C GLN A 274 1.65 26.07 -7.04
N ARG A 275 1.08 27.26 -7.23
CA ARG A 275 1.33 28.41 -6.36
C ARG A 275 0.14 28.58 -5.42
N GLN A 276 0.40 29.02 -4.20
CA GLN A 276 -0.67 29.52 -3.33
C GLN A 276 -1.29 30.76 -4.01
N SER A 277 -2.43 30.58 -4.61
CA SER A 277 -3.14 31.68 -5.27
C SER A 277 -4.12 32.34 -4.31
N ARG A 278 -4.31 33.65 -4.47
CA ARG A 278 -5.44 34.35 -3.84
C ARG A 278 -6.75 33.78 -4.41
N LEU A 279 -7.81 33.76 -3.62
CA LEU A 279 -9.15 33.42 -4.08
C LEU A 279 -9.49 34.24 -5.33
N ILE A 280 -9.72 33.57 -6.44
CA ILE A 280 -10.18 34.19 -7.69
C ILE A 280 -11.71 34.12 -7.64
N THR A 281 -12.35 35.30 -7.72
CA THR A 281 -13.82 35.43 -7.73
C THR A 281 -14.41 35.42 -9.13
N THR A 282 -13.58 35.31 -10.17
CA THR A 282 -14.02 35.22 -11.55
C THR A 282 -14.84 33.96 -11.77
N PRO A 283 -16.03 34.03 -12.39
CA PRO A 283 -16.82 32.86 -12.74
C PRO A 283 -16.04 31.85 -13.59
N CYS A 284 -16.34 30.58 -13.43
CA CYS A 284 -15.64 29.51 -14.14
C CYS A 284 -16.64 28.57 -14.81
N PHE A 285 -16.44 28.28 -16.11
CA PHE A 285 -17.12 27.22 -16.83
C PHE A 285 -16.20 25.99 -16.93
N ILE A 286 -16.69 24.82 -16.52
CA ILE A 286 -16.04 23.53 -16.75
C ILE A 286 -16.84 22.80 -17.83
N VAL A 287 -16.26 22.71 -19.03
CA VAL A 287 -16.98 22.25 -20.23
C VAL A 287 -16.50 20.87 -20.63
N GLY A 288 -17.39 19.88 -20.55
CA GLY A 288 -17.23 18.53 -21.07
C GLY A 288 -17.93 18.34 -22.41
N CYS A 289 -17.57 17.30 -23.17
CA CYS A 289 -18.19 16.94 -24.44
C CYS A 289 -19.41 16.01 -24.20
N GLY A 290 -20.42 16.52 -23.47
CA GLY A 290 -21.68 15.80 -23.24
C GLY A 290 -22.78 16.23 -24.24
N PRO A 291 -23.90 15.48 -24.35
CA PRO A 291 -25.01 15.80 -25.26
C PRO A 291 -25.68 17.17 -25.01
N SER A 292 -25.58 17.68 -23.77
CA SER A 292 -26.14 19.00 -23.41
C SER A 292 -25.27 20.16 -23.92
N LEU A 293 -24.01 19.93 -24.33
CA LEU A 293 -23.11 21.01 -24.73
C LEU A 293 -23.68 21.85 -25.86
N ASP A 294 -24.35 21.24 -26.84
CA ASP A 294 -24.93 21.96 -27.96
C ASP A 294 -26.01 22.97 -27.53
N GLN A 295 -26.74 22.64 -26.45
CA GLN A 295 -27.77 23.51 -25.88
C GLN A 295 -27.16 24.65 -25.06
N ASP A 296 -26.06 24.34 -24.32
CA ASP A 296 -25.41 25.29 -23.41
C ASP A 296 -24.40 26.21 -24.13
N LEU A 297 -23.93 25.80 -25.31
CA LEU A 297 -22.89 26.50 -26.07
C LEU A 297 -23.19 27.99 -26.35
N PRO A 298 -24.42 28.41 -26.72
CA PRO A 298 -24.74 29.82 -26.90
C PRO A 298 -24.56 30.63 -25.61
N TYR A 299 -24.97 30.07 -24.47
CA TYR A 299 -24.81 30.70 -23.16
C TYR A 299 -23.34 30.84 -22.77
N ILE A 300 -22.58 29.78 -22.92
CA ILE A 300 -21.15 29.79 -22.64
C ILE A 300 -20.43 30.84 -23.49
N LYS A 301 -20.66 30.86 -24.79
CA LYS A 301 -20.07 31.87 -25.73
C LYS A 301 -20.41 33.29 -25.37
N LYS A 302 -21.63 33.55 -24.94
CA LYS A 302 -22.07 34.89 -24.53
C LYS A 302 -21.35 35.41 -23.28
N HIS A 303 -20.95 34.54 -22.40
CA HIS A 303 -20.35 34.89 -21.11
C HIS A 303 -18.84 34.57 -20.98
N ALA A 304 -18.25 34.02 -22.03
CA ALA A 304 -16.87 33.57 -22.03
C ALA A 304 -15.84 34.70 -21.74
N ASP A 305 -16.10 35.92 -22.20
CA ASP A 305 -15.21 37.05 -22.02
C ASP A 305 -15.10 37.50 -20.54
N ASN A 306 -16.09 37.15 -19.72
CA ASN A 306 -16.14 37.49 -18.30
C ASN A 306 -15.94 36.27 -17.38
N ALA A 307 -15.48 35.15 -17.92
CA ALA A 307 -15.30 33.89 -17.19
C ALA A 307 -14.03 33.18 -17.62
N ILE A 308 -13.54 32.31 -16.73
CA ILE A 308 -12.49 31.33 -17.08
C ILE A 308 -13.18 30.09 -17.63
N VAL A 309 -12.77 29.65 -18.84
CA VAL A 309 -13.36 28.48 -19.50
C VAL A 309 -12.33 27.34 -19.50
N PHE A 310 -12.60 26.29 -18.72
CA PHE A 310 -11.84 25.04 -18.75
C PHE A 310 -12.55 24.06 -19.68
N SER A 311 -11.90 23.66 -20.74
CA SER A 311 -12.45 22.71 -21.72
C SER A 311 -11.74 21.36 -21.63
N SER A 312 -12.48 20.25 -21.61
CA SER A 312 -11.92 18.94 -21.91
C SER A 312 -11.42 18.89 -23.36
N GLY A 313 -10.45 18.03 -23.68
CA GLY A 313 -9.80 17.97 -24.99
C GLY A 313 -10.80 17.89 -26.17
N SER A 314 -11.85 17.08 -26.05
CA SER A 314 -12.87 16.91 -27.09
C SER A 314 -13.88 18.09 -27.17
N ALA A 315 -14.13 18.79 -26.07
CA ALA A 315 -15.02 19.96 -26.07
C ALA A 315 -14.36 21.21 -26.68
N LYS A 316 -13.01 21.26 -26.77
CA LYS A 316 -12.27 22.36 -27.39
C LYS A 316 -12.75 22.67 -28.81
N THR A 317 -13.04 21.65 -29.59
CA THR A 317 -13.50 21.76 -30.97
C THR A 317 -14.82 22.54 -31.12
N ALA A 318 -15.72 22.39 -30.16
CA ALA A 318 -16.98 23.10 -30.14
C ALA A 318 -16.88 24.56 -29.67
N LEU A 319 -15.88 24.86 -28.84
CA LEU A 319 -15.69 26.19 -28.26
C LEU A 319 -14.85 27.11 -29.12
N LEU A 320 -13.88 26.60 -29.86
CA LEU A 320 -13.01 27.41 -30.71
C LEU A 320 -13.57 27.60 -32.13
N PRO A 321 -13.41 28.79 -32.72
CA PRO A 321 -13.74 28.99 -34.12
C PRO A 321 -12.82 28.15 -35.04
N PRO A 322 -13.29 27.72 -36.21
CA PRO A 322 -12.53 26.83 -37.11
C PRO A 322 -11.11 27.33 -37.50
N LYS A 323 -10.87 28.62 -37.44
CA LYS A 323 -9.58 29.25 -37.77
C LYS A 323 -8.50 29.14 -36.67
N MET A 324 -8.84 28.69 -35.49
CA MET A 324 -7.87 28.49 -34.36
C MET A 324 -7.42 27.04 -34.20
N MET A 325 -7.78 26.16 -35.11
CA MET A 325 -7.43 24.74 -35.08
C MET A 325 -6.24 24.36 -35.97
N ALA A 326 -5.61 25.31 -36.60
CA ALA A 326 -4.43 25.09 -37.47
C ALA A 326 -3.12 25.20 -36.71
#